data_c4895d69b3a57728e8ae3cb9698a9e5f
#
_entry.id   c4895d69b3a57728e8ae3cb9698a9e5f
#
_cell.length_a   1.000
_cell.length_b   1.000
_cell.length_c   1.000
_cell.angle_alpha   90.00
_cell.angle_beta   90.00
_cell.angle_gamma   90.00
#
_symmetry.space_group_name_H-M   'P 1'
#
loop_
_entity.id
_entity.type
_entity.pdbx_description
1 polymer ?
#
loop_
_entity_poly.entity_id
_entity_poly.type
_entity_poly.pdbx_seq_one_letter_code
_entity_poly.pdbx_strand_id
1 'polypeptide(L)'
;MEFWDIYDSEKRNTGRTMKRNDWCLKDGEYHLTVLGVIMRPDQKFLITKRVMTKAWAPGWWEVSGGAAQAGESSEEAVRREIQEETGLDVAGCEGGYQFSYKRENPGEGDNYFVDIYRYTVDFQESDLHLQTEETDGYRLATAKEIQELADQGIFLHYDSIKKVFEV
;
A
#
# COMPACT_ATOMS: atom_id res chain seq x y z
N MET A 1 7.74 -16.30 -10.86
CA MET A 1 6.33 -16.35 -10.42
C MET A 1 6.23 -15.94 -8.97
N GLU A 2 5.28 -15.08 -8.65
CA GLU A 2 5.15 -14.57 -7.28
C GLU A 2 4.21 -15.45 -6.47
N PHE A 3 4.61 -15.73 -5.21
CA PHE A 3 3.80 -16.48 -4.26
C PHE A 3 3.53 -15.61 -3.04
N TRP A 4 2.41 -15.86 -2.39
CA TRP A 4 2.01 -15.19 -1.15
C TRP A 4 1.92 -16.21 -0.03
N ASP A 5 2.28 -15.81 1.18
CA ASP A 5 2.03 -16.62 2.37
C ASP A 5 0.55 -16.55 2.72
N ILE A 6 0.01 -17.65 3.24
CA ILE A 6 -1.36 -17.70 3.77
C ILE A 6 -1.31 -17.58 5.29
N TYR A 7 -2.10 -16.63 5.80
CA TYR A 7 -2.23 -16.36 7.23
C TYR A 7 -3.59 -16.84 7.74
N ASP A 8 -3.66 -17.15 9.04
CA ASP A 8 -4.94 -17.48 9.69
C ASP A 8 -5.66 -16.20 10.15
N SER A 9 -6.83 -16.33 10.79
CA SER A 9 -7.65 -15.20 11.23
C SER A 9 -6.98 -14.35 12.33
N GLU A 10 -5.95 -14.87 12.99
CA GLU A 10 -5.17 -14.17 14.00
C GLU A 10 -3.85 -13.62 13.44
N LYS A 11 -3.74 -13.62 12.11
CA LYS A 11 -2.57 -13.08 11.38
C LYS A 11 -1.29 -13.89 11.64
N ARG A 12 -1.44 -15.20 11.90
CA ARG A 12 -0.30 -16.10 12.03
C ARG A 12 -0.05 -16.80 10.70
N ASN A 13 1.21 -16.86 10.29
CA ASN A 13 1.60 -17.56 9.07
C ASN A 13 1.30 -19.05 9.23
N THR A 14 0.52 -19.61 8.30
CA THR A 14 0.12 -21.02 8.35
C THR A 14 1.22 -21.96 7.84
N GLY A 15 2.27 -21.45 7.23
CA GLY A 15 3.30 -22.24 6.54
C GLY A 15 2.89 -22.66 5.14
N ARG A 16 1.70 -22.32 4.69
CA ARG A 16 1.23 -22.61 3.33
C ARG A 16 1.32 -21.36 2.46
N THR A 17 1.47 -21.56 1.17
CA THR A 17 1.58 -20.47 0.19
C THR A 17 0.54 -20.65 -0.91
N MET A 18 0.30 -19.57 -1.66
CA MET A 18 -0.55 -19.54 -2.83
C MET A 18 0.13 -18.77 -3.95
N LYS A 19 -0.25 -19.03 -5.17
CA LYS A 19 0.19 -18.21 -6.31
C LYS A 19 -0.53 -16.87 -6.25
N ARG A 20 0.15 -15.81 -6.67
CA ARG A 20 -0.46 -14.49 -6.81
C ARG A 20 -1.72 -14.58 -7.66
N ASN A 21 -2.80 -13.97 -7.17
CA ASN A 21 -4.09 -13.89 -7.87
C ASN A 21 -4.78 -15.24 -8.13
N ASP A 22 -4.48 -16.24 -7.30
CA ASP A 22 -5.10 -17.57 -7.44
C ASP A 22 -6.53 -17.59 -6.88
N TRP A 23 -6.87 -16.62 -6.05
CA TRP A 23 -8.22 -16.43 -5.46
C TRP A 23 -8.76 -17.70 -4.81
N CYS A 24 -7.91 -18.41 -4.09
CA CYS A 24 -8.20 -19.71 -3.50
C CYS A 24 -8.45 -19.67 -1.99
N LEU A 25 -8.43 -18.50 -1.38
CA LEU A 25 -8.54 -18.37 0.07
C LEU A 25 -9.95 -18.71 0.54
N LYS A 26 -10.03 -19.52 1.61
CA LYS A 26 -11.27 -19.91 2.26
C LYS A 26 -11.52 -18.98 3.44
N ASP A 27 -12.69 -19.13 4.06
CA ASP A 27 -13.02 -18.41 5.29
C ASP A 27 -11.93 -18.70 6.33
N GLY A 28 -11.43 -17.66 6.98
CA GLY A 28 -10.36 -17.77 7.96
C GLY A 28 -8.95 -17.85 7.39
N GLU A 29 -8.82 -17.75 6.07
CA GLU A 29 -7.53 -17.69 5.39
C GLU A 29 -7.34 -16.34 4.72
N TYR A 30 -6.13 -15.76 4.83
CA TYR A 30 -5.83 -14.40 4.40
C TYR A 30 -4.45 -14.32 3.75
N HIS A 31 -4.27 -13.39 2.82
CA HIS A 31 -2.94 -12.95 2.43
C HIS A 31 -2.64 -11.61 3.06
N LEU A 32 -1.45 -11.06 2.84
CA LEU A 32 -1.02 -9.80 3.44
C LEU A 32 -0.74 -8.76 2.36
N THR A 33 -1.36 -7.59 2.53
CA THR A 33 -1.09 -6.40 1.74
C THR A 33 -0.48 -5.34 2.65
N VAL A 34 0.43 -4.54 2.12
CA VAL A 34 1.05 -3.43 2.84
C VAL A 34 0.82 -2.14 2.10
N LEU A 35 0.64 -1.05 2.84
CA LEU A 35 0.58 0.30 2.28
C LEU A 35 1.61 1.15 3.01
N GLY A 36 2.40 1.90 2.24
CA GLY A 36 3.46 2.76 2.76
C GLY A 36 3.20 4.21 2.42
N VAL A 37 2.97 5.01 3.45
CA VAL A 37 2.72 6.45 3.31
C VAL A 37 4.02 7.19 3.54
N ILE A 38 4.40 8.03 2.59
CA ILE A 38 5.59 8.87 2.68
C ILE A 38 5.16 10.30 3.00
N MET A 39 5.62 10.81 4.13
CA MET A 39 5.40 12.21 4.52
C MET A 39 6.72 12.95 4.50
N ARG A 40 6.74 14.14 3.93
CA ARG A 40 7.89 15.04 4.03
C ARG A 40 7.86 15.81 5.35
N PRO A 41 8.98 16.41 5.78
CA PRO A 41 8.99 17.23 6.99
C PRO A 41 8.02 18.41 6.95
N ASP A 42 7.64 18.89 5.77
CA ASP A 42 6.63 19.95 5.59
C ASP A 42 5.19 19.45 5.70
N GLN A 43 5.00 18.19 6.11
CA GLN A 43 3.69 17.53 6.30
C GLN A 43 2.90 17.36 5.01
N LYS A 44 3.57 17.27 3.88
CA LYS A 44 2.96 16.87 2.61
C LYS A 44 3.25 15.41 2.34
N PHE A 45 2.25 14.73 1.79
CA PHE A 45 2.30 13.29 1.51
C PHE A 45 2.53 13.03 0.03
N LEU A 46 3.36 12.05 -0.27
CA LEU A 46 3.58 11.61 -1.64
C LEU A 46 2.44 10.68 -2.06
N ILE A 47 1.69 11.09 -3.05
CA ILE A 47 0.65 10.25 -3.64
C ILE A 47 0.91 10.11 -5.14
N THR A 48 0.49 8.97 -5.69
CA THR A 48 0.69 8.66 -7.10
C THR A 48 -0.64 8.41 -7.79
N LYS A 49 -0.69 8.68 -9.08
CA LYS A 49 -1.89 8.51 -9.89
C LYS A 49 -1.76 7.24 -10.72
N ARG A 50 -2.77 6.37 -10.65
CA ARG A 50 -2.80 5.15 -11.45
C ARG A 50 -2.93 5.49 -12.93
N VAL A 51 -2.20 4.76 -13.78
CA VAL A 51 -2.31 4.99 -15.24
C VAL A 51 -3.72 4.70 -15.72
N MET A 52 -4.14 5.40 -16.79
CA MET A 52 -5.49 5.29 -17.32
C MET A 52 -5.77 3.93 -17.96
N THR A 53 -4.72 3.17 -18.27
CA THR A 53 -4.85 1.83 -18.86
C THR A 53 -5.12 0.72 -17.85
N LYS A 54 -5.10 1.03 -16.54
CA LYS A 54 -5.43 0.05 -15.49
C LYS A 54 -6.88 -0.41 -15.63
N ALA A 55 -7.11 -1.71 -15.46
CA ALA A 55 -8.46 -2.27 -15.49
C ALA A 55 -9.30 -1.83 -14.30
N TRP A 56 -8.66 -1.62 -13.15
CA TRP A 56 -9.33 -1.21 -11.92
C TRP A 56 -8.86 0.18 -11.49
N ALA A 57 -9.80 1.04 -11.18
CA ALA A 57 -9.59 2.40 -10.70
C ALA A 57 -8.58 3.22 -11.54
N PRO A 58 -8.74 3.29 -12.88
CA PRO A 58 -7.82 4.09 -13.70
C PRO A 58 -7.90 5.56 -13.32
N GLY A 59 -6.74 6.20 -13.20
CA GLY A 59 -6.67 7.63 -12.90
C GLY A 59 -6.92 8.01 -11.45
N TRP A 60 -7.17 7.05 -10.57
CA TRP A 60 -7.33 7.31 -9.14
C TRP A 60 -5.97 7.56 -8.49
N TRP A 61 -5.99 8.27 -7.38
CA TRP A 61 -4.82 8.54 -6.56
C TRP A 61 -4.69 7.50 -5.45
N GLU A 62 -3.46 7.21 -5.04
CA GLU A 62 -3.19 6.20 -4.03
C GLU A 62 -1.85 6.44 -3.35
N VAL A 63 -1.63 5.74 -2.24
CA VAL A 63 -0.31 5.60 -1.61
C VAL A 63 0.36 4.34 -2.13
N SER A 64 1.67 4.24 -1.94
CA SER A 64 2.44 3.06 -2.37
C SER A 64 2.01 1.81 -1.61
N GLY A 65 1.97 0.68 -2.29
CA GLY A 65 1.67 -0.59 -1.64
C GLY A 65 1.50 -1.74 -2.60
N GLY A 66 1.25 -2.89 -2.03
CA GLY A 66 1.06 -4.12 -2.77
C GLY A 66 1.07 -5.33 -1.86
N ALA A 67 0.97 -6.51 -2.44
CA ALA A 67 0.98 -7.75 -1.69
C ALA A 67 2.38 -8.13 -1.22
N ALA A 68 2.50 -8.59 0.02
CA ALA A 68 3.73 -9.17 0.52
C ALA A 68 3.99 -10.50 -0.18
N GLN A 69 5.23 -10.73 -0.56
CA GLN A 69 5.66 -11.98 -1.17
C GLN A 69 5.95 -13.02 -0.09
N ALA A 70 5.82 -14.30 -0.44
CA ALA A 70 6.13 -15.39 0.47
C ALA A 70 7.54 -15.24 1.01
N GLY A 71 7.68 -15.37 2.32
CA GLY A 71 8.95 -15.23 3.02
C GLY A 71 9.34 -13.83 3.40
N GLU A 72 8.60 -12.80 2.93
CA GLU A 72 8.85 -11.43 3.36
C GLU A 72 8.14 -11.13 4.68
N SER A 73 8.79 -10.35 5.54
CA SER A 73 8.08 -9.70 6.64
C SER A 73 7.25 -8.54 6.08
N SER A 74 6.29 -8.08 6.86
CA SER A 74 5.49 -6.89 6.50
C SER A 74 6.36 -5.68 6.22
N GLU A 75 7.36 -5.43 7.07
CA GLU A 75 8.27 -4.29 6.91
C GLU A 75 9.14 -4.43 5.65
N GLU A 76 9.65 -5.62 5.37
CA GLU A 76 10.40 -5.86 4.14
C GLU A 76 9.53 -5.60 2.91
N ALA A 77 8.29 -6.05 2.95
CA ALA A 77 7.35 -5.87 1.83
C ALA A 77 7.07 -4.40 1.56
N VAL A 78 6.79 -3.61 2.60
CA VAL A 78 6.48 -2.19 2.40
C VAL A 78 7.68 -1.40 1.90
N ARG A 79 8.88 -1.72 2.38
CA ARG A 79 10.11 -1.08 1.90
C ARG A 79 10.35 -1.39 0.43
N ARG A 80 10.16 -2.64 0.03
CA ARG A 80 10.30 -3.07 -1.37
C ARG A 80 9.30 -2.34 -2.26
N GLU A 81 8.03 -2.30 -1.86
CA GLU A 81 6.98 -1.64 -2.65
C GLU A 81 7.26 -0.14 -2.80
N ILE A 82 7.66 0.54 -1.74
CA ILE A 82 8.01 1.96 -1.80
C ILE A 82 9.17 2.18 -2.76
N GLN A 83 10.22 1.37 -2.67
CA GLN A 83 11.38 1.51 -3.53
C GLN A 83 11.06 1.24 -4.99
N GLU A 84 10.30 0.19 -5.27
CA GLU A 84 9.88 -0.14 -6.64
C GLU A 84 9.02 0.97 -7.25
N GLU A 85 8.09 1.51 -6.50
CA GLU A 85 7.13 2.48 -7.02
C GLU A 85 7.64 3.92 -7.05
N THR A 86 8.51 4.30 -6.13
CA THR A 86 8.95 5.70 -5.98
C THR A 86 10.46 5.90 -6.10
N GLY A 87 11.24 4.85 -5.96
CA GLY A 87 12.69 4.94 -5.93
C GLY A 87 13.26 5.33 -4.57
N LEU A 88 12.42 5.58 -3.57
CA LEU A 88 12.89 6.00 -2.25
C LEU A 88 13.24 4.80 -1.38
N ASP A 89 14.36 4.92 -0.64
CA ASP A 89 14.76 3.96 0.38
C ASP A 89 14.42 4.53 1.75
N VAL A 90 13.49 3.88 2.45
CA VAL A 90 13.03 4.34 3.77
C VAL A 90 13.76 3.67 4.93
N ALA A 91 14.78 2.86 4.65
CA ALA A 91 15.59 2.24 5.71
C ALA A 91 16.22 3.33 6.59
N GLY A 92 16.03 3.22 7.90
CA GLY A 92 16.56 4.19 8.85
C GLY A 92 15.78 5.51 8.94
N CYS A 93 14.70 5.67 8.18
CA CYS A 93 13.85 6.85 8.27
C CYS A 93 12.96 6.78 9.50
N GLU A 94 12.55 7.95 10.01
CA GLU A 94 11.63 8.06 11.12
C GLU A 94 10.26 7.49 10.73
N GLY A 95 9.62 6.78 11.67
CA GLY A 95 8.30 6.22 11.45
C GLY A 95 8.31 4.70 11.40
N GLY A 96 7.30 4.15 10.79
CA GLY A 96 7.11 2.70 10.66
C GLY A 96 5.66 2.31 10.74
N TYR A 97 5.39 1.14 11.28
CA TYR A 97 4.06 0.57 11.41
C TYR A 97 3.11 1.48 12.21
N GLN A 98 1.90 1.66 11.69
CA GLN A 98 0.88 2.50 12.32
C GLN A 98 -0.30 1.68 12.82
N PHE A 99 -0.96 0.94 11.95
CA PHE A 99 -2.12 0.11 12.29
C PHE A 99 -2.41 -0.85 11.15
N SER A 100 -3.35 -1.78 11.41
CA SER A 100 -3.81 -2.74 10.40
C SER A 100 -5.32 -2.77 10.33
N TYR A 101 -5.82 -3.22 9.20
CA TYR A 101 -7.22 -3.61 9.10
C TYR A 101 -7.34 -4.90 8.29
N LYS A 102 -8.51 -5.50 8.35
CA LYS A 102 -8.80 -6.77 7.69
C LYS A 102 -9.93 -6.54 6.69
N ARG A 103 -9.80 -7.11 5.52
CA ARG A 103 -10.87 -7.10 4.53
C ARG A 103 -11.23 -8.53 4.18
N GLU A 104 -12.53 -8.82 4.23
CA GLU A 104 -13.05 -10.12 3.89
C GLU A 104 -14.00 -9.99 2.70
N ASN A 105 -13.81 -10.86 1.71
CA ASN A 105 -14.63 -10.91 0.51
C ASN A 105 -15.14 -12.36 0.37
N PRO A 106 -16.18 -12.74 1.15
CA PRO A 106 -16.69 -14.11 1.17
C PRO A 106 -17.09 -14.59 -0.22
N GLY A 107 -16.65 -15.78 -0.56
CA GLY A 107 -16.98 -16.38 -1.85
C GLY A 107 -16.07 -15.94 -3.00
N GLU A 108 -15.21 -14.94 -2.79
CA GLU A 108 -14.31 -14.45 -3.84
C GLU A 108 -12.89 -15.00 -3.70
N GLY A 109 -12.59 -15.67 -2.58
CA GLY A 109 -11.26 -16.22 -2.34
C GLY A 109 -10.19 -15.16 -2.11
N ASP A 110 -10.60 -13.97 -1.69
CA ASP A 110 -9.72 -12.79 -1.58
C ASP A 110 -9.93 -12.09 -0.23
N ASN A 111 -9.43 -12.72 0.81
CA ASN A 111 -9.40 -12.11 2.14
C ASN A 111 -7.96 -11.68 2.44
N TYR A 112 -7.80 -10.51 3.06
CA TYR A 112 -6.45 -10.03 3.34
C TYR A 112 -6.40 -9.11 4.54
N PHE A 113 -5.21 -9.07 5.16
CA PHE A 113 -4.83 -8.04 6.11
C PHE A 113 -4.13 -6.93 5.36
N VAL A 114 -4.30 -5.70 5.82
CA VAL A 114 -3.56 -4.55 5.31
C VAL A 114 -2.79 -3.93 6.46
N ASP A 115 -1.47 -3.91 6.34
CA ASP A 115 -0.60 -3.22 7.30
C ASP A 115 -0.25 -1.84 6.75
N ILE A 116 -0.51 -0.81 7.55
CA ILE A 116 -0.29 0.59 7.17
C ILE A 116 0.97 1.10 7.84
N TYR A 117 1.88 1.65 7.03
CA TYR A 117 3.13 2.28 7.49
C TYR A 117 3.15 3.74 7.11
N ARG A 118 3.81 4.55 7.94
CA ARG A 118 4.12 5.94 7.59
C ARG A 118 5.56 6.25 7.94
N TYR A 119 6.29 6.75 6.96
CA TYR A 119 7.68 7.18 7.14
C TYR A 119 7.80 8.67 6.85
N THR A 120 8.60 9.36 7.65
CA THR A 120 8.97 10.74 7.37
C THR A 120 10.29 10.72 6.61
N VAL A 121 10.28 11.21 5.39
CA VAL A 121 11.44 11.17 4.50
C VAL A 121 11.71 12.57 3.98
N ASP A 122 12.91 13.06 4.22
CA ASP A 122 13.36 14.34 3.67
C ASP A 122 13.95 14.09 2.29
N PHE A 123 13.11 14.18 1.27
CA PHE A 123 13.52 13.93 -0.11
C PHE A 123 13.21 15.13 -1.00
N GLN A 124 13.95 15.22 -2.11
CA GLN A 124 13.66 16.17 -3.17
C GLN A 124 12.93 15.47 -4.30
N GLU A 125 12.16 16.21 -5.07
CA GLU A 125 11.38 15.63 -6.18
C GLU A 125 12.29 14.95 -7.21
N SER A 126 13.54 15.43 -7.36
CA SER A 126 14.53 14.81 -8.23
C SER A 126 14.97 13.43 -7.76
N ASP A 127 14.70 13.06 -6.50
CA ASP A 127 15.03 11.73 -5.97
C ASP A 127 14.00 10.67 -6.39
N LEU A 128 12.86 11.09 -6.93
CA LEU A 128 11.77 10.19 -7.30
C LEU A 128 12.06 9.49 -8.63
N HIS A 129 11.84 8.17 -8.65
CA HIS A 129 11.94 7.33 -9.85
C HIS A 129 10.69 6.46 -9.92
N LEU A 130 9.64 7.00 -10.54
CA LEU A 130 8.34 6.35 -10.58
C LEU A 130 8.30 5.21 -11.60
N GLN A 131 7.51 4.17 -11.29
CA GLN A 131 7.21 3.10 -12.24
C GLN A 131 6.22 3.61 -13.30
N THR A 132 6.70 3.95 -14.47
CA THR A 132 5.86 4.57 -15.52
C THR A 132 4.77 3.65 -16.06
N GLU A 133 4.95 2.33 -15.97
CA GLU A 133 3.90 1.37 -16.37
C GLU A 133 2.71 1.36 -15.41
N GLU A 134 2.93 1.77 -14.15
CA GLU A 134 1.93 1.73 -13.10
C GLU A 134 1.37 3.11 -12.77
N THR A 135 2.18 4.15 -12.98
CA THR A 135 1.97 5.48 -12.42
C THR A 135 2.01 6.55 -13.50
N ASP A 136 0.97 7.37 -13.54
CA ASP A 136 0.83 8.50 -14.47
C ASP A 136 1.11 9.84 -13.75
N GLY A 137 2.12 9.85 -12.90
CA GLY A 137 2.55 11.04 -12.19
C GLY A 137 2.36 10.96 -10.68
N TYR A 138 2.78 12.02 -10.01
CA TYR A 138 2.73 12.12 -8.56
C TYR A 138 2.30 13.52 -8.14
N ARG A 139 1.98 13.65 -6.86
CA ARG A 139 1.65 14.92 -6.24
C ARG A 139 2.12 14.90 -4.78
N LEU A 140 2.59 16.02 -4.29
CA LEU A 140 2.83 16.23 -2.87
C LEU A 140 1.62 16.96 -2.32
N ALA A 141 0.80 16.26 -1.54
CA ALA A 141 -0.50 16.73 -1.12
C ALA A 141 -0.58 16.84 0.41
N THR A 142 -1.28 17.87 0.87
CA THR A 142 -1.62 17.99 2.30
C THR A 142 -2.72 16.99 2.65
N ALA A 143 -2.90 16.72 3.95
CA ALA A 143 -3.99 15.86 4.40
C ALA A 143 -5.36 16.35 3.91
N LYS A 144 -5.56 17.67 3.89
CA LYS A 144 -6.80 18.27 3.41
C LYS A 144 -7.00 18.03 1.91
N GLU A 145 -5.96 18.18 1.12
CA GLU A 145 -6.02 17.93 -0.32
C GLU A 145 -6.35 16.46 -0.63
N ILE A 146 -5.81 15.53 0.16
CA ILE A 146 -6.12 14.11 0.04
C ILE A 146 -7.60 13.87 0.37
N GLN A 147 -8.11 14.49 1.43
CA GLN A 147 -9.52 14.41 1.77
C GLN A 147 -10.41 14.92 0.63
N GLU A 148 -10.02 16.03 0.00
CA GLU A 148 -10.75 16.56 -1.15
C GLU A 148 -10.80 15.59 -2.32
N LEU A 149 -9.69 14.89 -2.59
CA LEU A 149 -9.67 13.86 -3.62
C LEU A 149 -10.58 12.69 -3.25
N ALA A 150 -10.61 12.30 -1.98
CA ALA A 150 -11.52 11.26 -1.49
C ALA A 150 -12.98 11.69 -1.62
N ASP A 151 -13.29 12.95 -1.33
CA ASP A 151 -14.64 13.50 -1.47
C ASP A 151 -15.10 13.49 -2.93
N GLN A 152 -14.15 13.61 -3.86
CA GLN A 152 -14.42 13.48 -5.30
C GLN A 152 -14.55 12.02 -5.75
N GLY A 153 -14.29 11.06 -4.86
CA GLY A 153 -14.36 9.64 -5.16
C GLY A 153 -13.20 9.12 -5.98
N ILE A 154 -12.02 9.74 -5.88
CA ILE A 154 -10.83 9.37 -6.67
C ILE A 154 -9.57 9.13 -5.83
N PHE A 155 -9.72 8.82 -4.53
CA PHE A 155 -8.61 8.41 -3.69
C PHE A 155 -8.90 7.04 -3.10
N LEU A 156 -8.01 6.07 -3.36
CA LEU A 156 -8.22 4.67 -2.98
C LEU A 156 -8.10 4.44 -1.48
N HIS A 157 -9.04 3.68 -0.94
CA HIS A 157 -9.03 3.17 0.44
C HIS A 157 -9.08 4.26 1.53
N TYR A 158 -9.48 5.47 1.20
CA TYR A 158 -9.37 6.61 2.11
C TYR A 158 -10.02 6.34 3.47
N ASP A 159 -11.25 5.84 3.50
CA ASP A 159 -11.97 5.63 4.76
C ASP A 159 -11.27 4.61 5.67
N SER A 160 -10.58 3.64 5.09
CA SER A 160 -9.85 2.62 5.84
C SER A 160 -8.51 3.12 6.36
N ILE A 161 -7.89 4.10 5.70
CA ILE A 161 -6.51 4.52 6.00
C ILE A 161 -6.37 5.95 6.49
N LYS A 162 -7.44 6.72 6.53
CA LYS A 162 -7.37 8.19 6.77
C LYS A 162 -6.63 8.61 8.03
N LYS A 163 -6.58 7.76 9.04
CA LYS A 163 -5.83 8.05 10.27
C LYS A 163 -4.34 8.22 10.03
N VAL A 164 -3.81 7.59 8.98
CA VAL A 164 -2.38 7.69 8.67
C VAL A 164 -1.97 9.10 8.24
N PHE A 165 -2.93 9.92 7.80
CA PHE A 165 -2.69 11.29 7.37
C PHE A 165 -2.84 12.33 8.50
N GLU A 166 -3.15 11.89 9.71
CA GLU A 166 -3.22 12.79 10.86
C GLU A 166 -1.80 13.23 11.26
N VAL A 167 -1.62 14.52 11.44
CA VAL A 167 -0.33 15.13 11.80
C VAL A 167 -0.45 16.03 13.02
#